data_f03020862ea59b389031691867b74665
#
_entry.id   f03020862ea59b389031691867b74665
#
_cell.length_a   1.000
_cell.length_b   1.000
_cell.length_c   1.000
_cell.angle_alpha   90.00
_cell.angle_beta   90.00
_cell.angle_gamma   90.00
#
_symmetry.space_group_name_H-M   'P 1'
#
loop_
_entity.id
_entity.type
_entity.pdbx_description
1 polymer ?
#
loop_
_entity_poly.entity_id
_entity_poly.type
_entity_poly.pdbx_seq_one_letter_code
_entity_poly.pdbx_strand_id
1 'polypeptide(L)'
;YATVQKQLLNEFEVPYALLDYNARFLWVNEKFTEITGKDKNYHKSVTTVFSNLTKEMLQKTDAVETVNVVLDERNYRISMKRIYFDTMAKGSSMVTVGEGDEYLTAIYLFDETELNRYIRENEEQKLVAGLVYIDNYEEALESIEDVKRSLLIALVDRKVNKYFTEIDALVRKIEKDKYFVVFKYKYLEKLSADRFSLLEDVKSIK
;
A
#
# COMPACT_ATOMS: atom_id res chain seq x y z
N TYR A 1 -35.68 -20.21 -15.86
CA TYR A 1 -35.16 -19.12 -15.05
C TYR A 1 -33.92 -19.51 -14.27
N ALA A 2 -33.92 -20.63 -13.50
CA ALA A 2 -32.78 -21.07 -12.70
C ALA A 2 -31.49 -21.33 -13.53
N THR A 3 -31.62 -21.87 -14.75
CA THR A 3 -30.48 -22.12 -15.64
C THR A 3 -29.85 -20.83 -16.14
N VAL A 4 -30.64 -19.82 -16.48
CA VAL A 4 -30.17 -18.52 -16.94
C VAL A 4 -29.47 -17.77 -15.79
N GLN A 5 -30.06 -17.79 -14.60
CA GLN A 5 -29.43 -17.18 -13.42
C GLN A 5 -28.07 -17.82 -13.10
N LYS A 6 -27.98 -19.15 -13.18
CA LYS A 6 -26.75 -19.88 -12.95
C LYS A 6 -25.67 -19.52 -13.99
N GLN A 7 -26.07 -19.41 -15.25
CA GLN A 7 -25.16 -19.01 -16.33
C GLN A 7 -24.65 -17.57 -16.13
N LEU A 8 -25.58 -16.62 -15.85
CA LEU A 8 -25.20 -15.23 -15.57
C LEU A 8 -24.23 -15.09 -14.40
N LEU A 9 -24.43 -15.88 -13.34
CA LEU A 9 -23.53 -15.86 -12.19
C LEU A 9 -22.14 -16.44 -12.52
N ASN A 10 -22.07 -17.47 -13.38
CA ASN A 10 -20.79 -18.00 -13.82
C ASN A 10 -20.03 -17.03 -14.73
N GLU A 11 -20.73 -16.32 -15.61
CA GLU A 11 -20.17 -15.35 -16.56
C GLU A 11 -19.89 -13.98 -15.92
N PHE A 12 -20.20 -13.83 -14.62
CA PHE A 12 -19.96 -12.57 -13.93
C PHE A 12 -18.46 -12.28 -13.86
N GLU A 13 -18.06 -11.12 -14.38
CA GLU A 13 -16.65 -10.71 -14.54
C GLU A 13 -15.91 -10.50 -13.22
N VAL A 14 -16.64 -10.23 -12.13
CA VAL A 14 -16.02 -10.06 -10.81
C VAL A 14 -15.82 -11.43 -10.17
N PRO A 15 -14.60 -11.79 -9.76
CA PRO A 15 -14.34 -13.03 -9.03
C PRO A 15 -15.12 -13.03 -7.71
N TYR A 16 -15.95 -14.05 -7.50
CA TYR A 16 -16.71 -14.13 -6.27
C TYR A 16 -16.95 -15.57 -5.80
N ALA A 17 -17.15 -15.71 -4.49
CA ALA A 17 -17.46 -16.97 -3.84
C ALA A 17 -18.51 -16.80 -2.75
N LEU A 18 -19.23 -17.89 -2.47
CA LEU A 18 -20.14 -18.02 -1.34
C LEU A 18 -19.53 -18.94 -0.29
N LEU A 19 -19.61 -18.51 0.96
CA LEU A 19 -19.12 -19.23 2.13
C LEU A 19 -20.32 -19.59 3.02
N ASP A 20 -20.25 -20.75 3.67
CA ASP A 20 -21.15 -21.14 4.76
C ASP A 20 -20.83 -20.39 6.07
N TYR A 21 -21.65 -20.62 7.09
CA TYR A 21 -21.47 -20.07 8.44
C TYR A 21 -20.11 -20.46 9.06
N ASN A 22 -19.50 -21.58 8.64
CA ASN A 22 -18.20 -22.04 9.08
C ASN A 22 -17.03 -21.51 8.24
N ALA A 23 -17.29 -20.52 7.38
CA ALA A 23 -16.30 -19.93 6.47
C ALA A 23 -15.71 -20.95 5.47
N ARG A 24 -16.49 -21.94 5.05
CA ARG A 24 -16.11 -22.90 4.01
C ARG A 24 -16.72 -22.51 2.68
N PHE A 25 -15.99 -22.75 1.61
CA PHE A 25 -16.48 -22.51 0.27
C PHE A 25 -17.66 -23.43 -0.05
N LEU A 26 -18.80 -22.83 -0.40
CA LEU A 26 -19.97 -23.53 -0.93
C LEU A 26 -20.01 -23.45 -2.45
N TRP A 27 -19.62 -22.32 -2.99
CA TRP A 27 -19.65 -22.07 -4.42
C TRP A 27 -18.64 -20.97 -4.80
N VAL A 28 -18.10 -21.09 -6.03
CA VAL A 28 -17.19 -20.11 -6.63
C VAL A 28 -17.55 -19.93 -8.11
N ASN A 29 -17.37 -18.73 -8.67
CA ASN A 29 -17.51 -18.53 -10.10
C ASN A 29 -16.20 -18.84 -10.84
N GLU A 30 -16.26 -18.83 -12.17
CA GLU A 30 -15.12 -19.14 -13.03
C GLU A 30 -13.96 -18.18 -12.81
N LYS A 31 -14.23 -16.89 -12.68
CA LYS A 31 -13.21 -15.87 -12.42
C LYS A 31 -12.48 -16.08 -11.10
N PHE A 32 -13.18 -16.52 -10.06
CA PHE A 32 -12.56 -16.88 -8.80
C PHE A 32 -11.63 -18.09 -8.95
N THR A 33 -12.07 -19.11 -9.73
CA THR A 33 -11.28 -20.30 -10.04
C THR A 33 -9.99 -19.93 -10.80
N GLU A 34 -10.09 -19.04 -11.80
CA GLU A 34 -8.94 -18.56 -12.57
C GLU A 34 -7.85 -17.93 -11.67
N ILE A 35 -8.26 -17.13 -10.68
CA ILE A 35 -7.35 -16.41 -9.80
C ILE A 35 -6.77 -17.32 -8.72
N THR A 36 -7.59 -18.16 -8.10
CA THR A 36 -7.18 -18.92 -6.90
C THR A 36 -6.78 -20.35 -7.19
N GLY A 37 -7.07 -20.86 -8.40
CA GLY A 37 -6.93 -22.28 -8.74
C GLY A 37 -7.88 -23.19 -7.98
N LYS A 38 -8.91 -22.63 -7.29
CA LYS A 38 -9.88 -23.38 -6.50
C LYS A 38 -11.23 -23.44 -7.21
N ASP A 39 -11.64 -24.62 -7.57
CA ASP A 39 -12.90 -24.87 -8.28
C ASP A 39 -14.09 -25.00 -7.33
N LYS A 40 -15.27 -25.19 -7.91
CA LYS A 40 -16.55 -25.37 -7.18
C LYS A 40 -16.60 -26.57 -6.24
N ASN A 41 -15.66 -27.52 -6.35
CA ASN A 41 -15.58 -28.69 -5.48
C ASN A 41 -14.68 -28.45 -4.26
N TYR A 42 -14.11 -27.25 -4.15
CA TYR A 42 -13.21 -26.89 -3.06
C TYR A 42 -13.99 -26.44 -1.83
N HIS A 43 -14.41 -27.40 -0.99
CA HIS A 43 -15.23 -27.16 0.22
C HIS A 43 -14.40 -26.96 1.49
N LYS A 44 -13.20 -26.40 1.39
CA LYS A 44 -12.34 -26.12 2.53
C LYS A 44 -12.58 -24.72 3.08
N SER A 45 -11.98 -24.42 4.23
CA SER A 45 -12.05 -23.08 4.83
C SER A 45 -11.40 -22.02 3.93
N VAL A 46 -12.00 -20.83 3.94
CA VAL A 46 -11.47 -19.65 3.24
C VAL A 46 -10.04 -19.29 3.66
N THR A 47 -9.67 -19.59 4.91
CA THR A 47 -8.32 -19.38 5.46
C THR A 47 -7.23 -20.18 4.72
N THR A 48 -7.61 -21.25 4.01
CA THR A 48 -6.66 -22.03 3.19
C THR A 48 -6.24 -21.33 1.90
N VAL A 49 -6.98 -20.31 1.49
CA VAL A 49 -6.69 -19.47 0.32
C VAL A 49 -6.21 -18.09 0.80
N PHE A 50 -6.92 -17.53 1.77
CA PHE A 50 -6.66 -16.20 2.32
C PHE A 50 -6.42 -16.32 3.83
N SER A 51 -5.16 -16.47 4.23
CA SER A 51 -4.78 -16.67 5.64
C SER A 51 -5.25 -15.54 6.57
N ASN A 52 -5.44 -14.34 6.03
CA ASN A 52 -5.89 -13.17 6.77
C ASN A 52 -7.41 -13.12 6.99
N LEU A 53 -8.20 -13.99 6.32
CA LEU A 53 -9.65 -14.07 6.51
C LEU A 53 -9.99 -15.10 7.56
N THR A 54 -10.13 -14.66 8.81
CA THR A 54 -10.50 -15.54 9.90
C THR A 54 -12.02 -15.72 10.03
N LYS A 55 -12.47 -16.82 10.62
CA LYS A 55 -13.89 -17.06 10.90
C LYS A 55 -14.49 -15.94 11.77
N GLU A 56 -13.71 -15.46 12.75
CA GLU A 56 -14.11 -14.39 13.66
C GLU A 56 -14.39 -13.08 12.92
N MET A 57 -13.60 -12.75 11.89
CA MET A 57 -13.85 -11.57 11.05
C MET A 57 -15.17 -11.71 10.30
N LEU A 58 -15.41 -12.87 9.71
CA LEU A 58 -16.64 -13.14 8.96
C LEU A 58 -17.90 -13.15 9.86
N GLN A 59 -17.76 -13.38 11.17
CA GLN A 59 -18.86 -13.42 12.11
C GLN A 59 -19.13 -12.11 12.86
N LYS A 60 -18.20 -11.14 12.80
CA LYS A 60 -18.29 -9.93 13.66
C LYS A 60 -19.25 -8.86 13.15
N THR A 61 -19.55 -8.76 11.86
CA THR A 61 -20.22 -7.57 11.32
C THR A 61 -21.28 -7.91 10.28
N ASP A 62 -22.42 -7.20 10.38
CA ASP A 62 -23.48 -7.18 9.35
C ASP A 62 -23.18 -6.16 8.25
N ALA A 63 -22.20 -5.29 8.45
CA ALA A 63 -21.77 -4.30 7.47
C ALA A 63 -20.84 -4.92 6.41
N VAL A 64 -20.75 -4.26 5.26
CA VAL A 64 -19.75 -4.63 4.24
C VAL A 64 -18.36 -4.37 4.81
N GLU A 65 -17.60 -5.41 5.03
CA GLU A 65 -16.19 -5.31 5.43
C GLU A 65 -15.28 -5.52 4.22
N THR A 66 -14.14 -4.85 4.27
CA THR A 66 -13.08 -5.00 3.25
C THR A 66 -11.78 -5.41 3.90
N VAL A 67 -11.07 -6.35 3.27
CA VAL A 67 -9.75 -6.83 3.72
C VAL A 67 -8.81 -6.86 2.52
N ASN A 68 -7.60 -6.32 2.72
CA ASN A 68 -6.56 -6.38 1.71
C ASN A 68 -5.73 -7.65 1.89
N VAL A 69 -5.53 -8.37 0.79
CA VAL A 69 -4.74 -9.61 0.75
C VAL A 69 -3.76 -9.57 -0.40
N VAL A 70 -2.67 -10.33 -0.26
CA VAL A 70 -1.72 -10.56 -1.36
C VAL A 70 -1.84 -12.03 -1.77
N LEU A 71 -2.05 -12.28 -3.06
CA LEU A 71 -2.09 -13.60 -3.65
C LEU A 71 -1.26 -13.57 -4.94
N ASP A 72 -0.27 -14.47 -5.06
CA ASP A 72 0.63 -14.57 -6.21
C ASP A 72 1.19 -13.20 -6.66
N GLU A 73 1.75 -12.44 -5.70
CA GLU A 73 2.33 -11.10 -5.90
C GLU A 73 1.33 -10.01 -6.34
N ARG A 74 0.04 -10.31 -6.40
CA ARG A 74 -1.03 -9.36 -6.69
C ARG A 74 -1.75 -8.93 -5.43
N ASN A 75 -2.19 -7.67 -5.42
CA ASN A 75 -2.94 -7.09 -4.32
C ASN A 75 -4.43 -7.14 -4.62
N TYR A 76 -5.18 -7.83 -3.78
CA TYR A 76 -6.62 -7.90 -3.89
C TYR A 76 -7.28 -7.24 -2.69
N ARG A 77 -8.33 -6.47 -2.95
CA ARG A 77 -9.28 -6.07 -1.93
C ARG A 77 -10.45 -7.05 -1.95
N ILE A 78 -10.66 -7.74 -0.84
CA ILE A 78 -11.80 -8.62 -0.64
C ILE A 78 -12.92 -7.80 0.02
N SER A 79 -14.08 -7.75 -0.60
CA SER A 79 -15.31 -7.21 -0.03
C SER A 79 -16.21 -8.35 0.40
N MET A 80 -16.74 -8.28 1.62
CA MET A 80 -17.56 -9.33 2.23
C MET A 80 -18.94 -8.78 2.51
N LYS A 81 -19.99 -9.59 2.21
CA LYS A 81 -21.39 -9.23 2.48
C LYS A 81 -22.16 -10.46 2.96
N ARG A 82 -22.91 -10.32 4.05
CA ARG A 82 -23.86 -11.34 4.49
C ARG A 82 -25.14 -11.31 3.68
N ILE A 83 -25.66 -12.50 3.41
CA ILE A 83 -26.92 -12.71 2.70
C ILE A 83 -27.79 -13.59 3.60
N TYR A 84 -28.81 -13.01 4.21
CA TYR A 84 -29.72 -13.70 5.10
C TYR A 84 -30.79 -14.47 4.32
N PHE A 85 -31.20 -15.64 4.83
CA PHE A 85 -32.15 -16.53 4.17
C PHE A 85 -33.57 -15.96 4.08
N ASP A 86 -33.97 -15.09 5.00
CA ASP A 86 -35.27 -14.41 4.94
C ASP A 86 -35.41 -13.51 3.70
N THR A 87 -34.32 -13.09 3.10
CA THR A 87 -34.30 -12.31 1.86
C THR A 87 -34.15 -13.14 0.60
N MET A 88 -33.79 -14.43 0.75
CA MET A 88 -33.72 -15.36 -0.37
C MET A 88 -35.11 -15.93 -0.65
N ALA A 89 -35.65 -15.64 -1.84
CA ALA A 89 -36.92 -16.25 -2.28
C ALA A 89 -36.85 -17.78 -2.14
N LYS A 90 -37.80 -18.38 -1.44
CA LYS A 90 -37.99 -19.82 -1.35
C LYS A 90 -38.01 -20.40 -2.76
N GLY A 91 -36.94 -21.03 -3.21
CA GLY A 91 -36.89 -21.65 -4.53
C GLY A 91 -35.54 -21.67 -5.25
N SER A 92 -34.47 -21.14 -4.66
CA SER A 92 -33.13 -21.24 -5.27
C SER A 92 -32.49 -22.58 -4.92
N SER A 93 -32.46 -23.52 -5.88
CA SER A 93 -31.81 -24.83 -5.73
C SER A 93 -30.28 -24.80 -5.97
N MET A 94 -29.68 -23.62 -5.98
CA MET A 94 -28.24 -23.48 -6.36
C MET A 94 -27.27 -23.80 -5.26
N VAL A 95 -27.68 -23.69 -4.01
CA VAL A 95 -26.81 -23.91 -2.84
C VAL A 95 -27.56 -24.77 -1.85
N THR A 96 -26.99 -25.91 -1.44
CA THR A 96 -27.50 -26.71 -0.32
C THR A 96 -27.05 -26.04 0.96
N VAL A 97 -28.00 -25.44 1.67
CA VAL A 97 -27.76 -24.78 2.96
C VAL A 97 -27.89 -25.82 4.05
N GLY A 98 -26.96 -25.83 5.03
CA GLY A 98 -27.02 -26.69 6.19
C GLY A 98 -28.21 -26.32 7.11
N GLU A 99 -28.80 -27.31 7.77
CA GLU A 99 -29.80 -27.05 8.81
C GLU A 99 -29.13 -26.24 9.94
N GLY A 100 -29.59 -25.00 10.16
CA GLY A 100 -29.07 -24.09 11.20
C GLY A 100 -28.26 -22.89 10.70
N ASP A 101 -27.99 -22.79 9.40
CA ASP A 101 -27.33 -21.61 8.85
C ASP A 101 -28.34 -20.46 8.70
N GLU A 102 -28.09 -19.33 9.34
CA GLU A 102 -28.93 -18.14 9.27
C GLU A 102 -28.58 -17.23 8.08
N TYR A 103 -27.34 -17.30 7.58
CA TYR A 103 -26.82 -16.50 6.49
C TYR A 103 -25.69 -17.20 5.72
N LEU A 104 -25.45 -16.74 4.51
CA LEU A 104 -24.23 -17.00 3.74
C LEU A 104 -23.36 -15.74 3.70
N THR A 105 -22.06 -15.92 3.51
CA THR A 105 -21.16 -14.79 3.25
C THR A 105 -20.72 -14.82 1.78
N ALA A 106 -21.08 -13.78 1.04
CA ALA A 106 -20.54 -13.54 -0.28
C ALA A 106 -19.22 -12.76 -0.16
N ILE A 107 -18.18 -13.22 -0.85
CA ILE A 107 -16.91 -12.53 -0.96
C ILE A 107 -16.63 -12.18 -2.42
N TYR A 108 -16.16 -10.96 -2.65
CA TYR A 108 -15.82 -10.41 -3.96
C TYR A 108 -14.36 -9.98 -3.94
N LEU A 109 -13.61 -10.32 -4.99
CA LEU A 109 -12.21 -9.94 -5.14
C LEU A 109 -12.08 -8.82 -6.17
N PHE A 110 -11.39 -7.76 -5.79
CA PHE A 110 -11.04 -6.66 -6.68
C PHE A 110 -9.52 -6.59 -6.79
N ASP A 111 -8.99 -6.77 -8.00
CA ASP A 111 -7.55 -6.62 -8.24
C ASP A 111 -7.20 -5.13 -8.17
N GLU A 112 -6.46 -4.75 -7.16
CA GLU A 112 -5.98 -3.38 -6.92
C GLU A 112 -4.46 -3.26 -7.13
N THR A 113 -3.82 -4.24 -7.79
CA THR A 113 -2.37 -4.26 -8.00
C THR A 113 -1.90 -3.01 -8.72
N GLU A 114 -2.52 -2.69 -9.86
CA GLU A 114 -2.18 -1.49 -10.62
C GLU A 114 -2.53 -0.20 -9.87
N LEU A 115 -3.69 -0.16 -9.22
CA LEU A 115 -4.09 0.99 -8.41
C LEU A 115 -3.07 1.26 -7.31
N ASN A 116 -2.68 0.24 -6.55
CA ASN A 116 -1.70 0.37 -5.48
C ASN A 116 -0.32 0.75 -5.99
N ARG A 117 0.05 0.27 -7.19
CA ARG A 117 1.28 0.70 -7.86
C ARG A 117 1.24 2.20 -8.18
N TYR A 118 0.16 2.68 -8.81
CA TYR A 118 0.01 4.10 -9.13
C TYR A 118 -0.05 5.00 -7.90
N ILE A 119 -0.73 4.56 -6.85
CA ILE A 119 -0.77 5.29 -5.57
C ILE A 119 0.66 5.45 -5.03
N ARG A 120 1.44 4.36 -4.98
CA ARG A 120 2.83 4.39 -4.51
C ARG A 120 3.70 5.28 -5.38
N GLU A 121 3.64 5.12 -6.72
CA GLU A 121 4.39 5.96 -7.65
C GLU A 121 4.04 7.45 -7.47
N ASN A 122 2.77 7.77 -7.25
CA ASN A 122 2.33 9.15 -7.00
C ASN A 122 2.88 9.68 -5.67
N GLU A 123 2.83 8.89 -4.60
CA GLU A 123 3.42 9.26 -3.31
C GLU A 123 4.92 9.50 -3.43
N GLU A 124 5.64 8.61 -4.09
CA GLU A 124 7.09 8.70 -4.28
C GLU A 124 7.52 9.94 -5.09
N GLN A 125 6.68 10.43 -6.00
CA GLN A 125 6.94 11.61 -6.82
C GLN A 125 6.59 12.93 -6.14
N LYS A 126 5.90 12.93 -4.99
CA LYS A 126 5.61 14.15 -4.23
C LYS A 126 6.89 14.90 -3.91
N LEU A 127 6.82 16.23 -3.99
CA LEU A 127 7.96 17.07 -3.66
C LEU A 127 7.96 17.40 -2.17
N VAL A 128 9.15 17.30 -1.58
CA VAL A 128 9.45 17.73 -0.21
C VAL A 128 10.36 18.95 -0.30
N ALA A 129 9.98 20.00 0.39
CA ALA A 129 10.81 21.19 0.54
C ALA A 129 11.44 21.19 1.95
N GLY A 130 12.71 21.55 2.02
CA GLY A 130 13.46 21.62 3.26
C GLY A 130 14.38 22.84 3.31
N LEU A 131 14.78 23.19 4.52
CA LEU A 131 15.81 24.18 4.79
C LEU A 131 16.99 23.52 5.50
N VAL A 132 18.18 23.76 5.00
CA VAL A 132 19.43 23.36 5.64
C VAL A 132 20.06 24.61 6.24
N TYR A 133 20.27 24.58 7.57
CA TYR A 133 20.94 25.62 8.31
C TYR A 133 22.32 25.12 8.74
N ILE A 134 23.32 25.98 8.62
CA ILE A 134 24.64 25.73 9.16
C ILE A 134 24.79 26.56 10.44
N ASP A 135 24.64 25.89 11.58
CA ASP A 135 24.82 26.53 12.87
C ASP A 135 26.25 27.05 13.07
N ASN A 136 26.35 28.15 13.79
CA ASN A 136 27.62 28.81 14.13
C ASN A 136 28.49 29.17 12.91
N TYR A 137 27.83 29.41 11.76
CA TYR A 137 28.53 29.69 10.50
C TYR A 137 29.43 30.94 10.58
N GLU A 138 28.97 32.05 11.15
CA GLU A 138 29.72 33.29 11.26
C GLU A 138 30.84 33.14 12.27
N GLU A 139 30.59 32.56 13.44
CA GLU A 139 31.64 32.30 14.46
C GLU A 139 32.77 31.42 13.92
N ALA A 140 32.42 30.41 13.16
CA ALA A 140 33.42 29.52 12.53
C ALA A 140 34.28 30.27 11.50
N LEU A 141 33.76 31.31 10.86
CA LEU A 141 34.46 32.09 9.85
C LEU A 141 35.27 33.27 10.45
N GLU A 142 34.86 33.83 11.60
CA GLU A 142 35.52 34.99 12.22
C GLU A 142 36.99 34.70 12.62
N SER A 143 37.28 33.47 13.00
CA SER A 143 38.62 33.02 13.44
C SER A 143 39.58 32.70 12.28
N ILE A 144 39.15 32.83 11.02
CA ILE A 144 39.88 32.33 9.85
C ILE A 144 40.33 33.51 8.96
N GLU A 145 41.57 33.44 8.45
CA GLU A 145 42.10 34.37 7.45
C GLU A 145 41.22 34.45 6.19
N ASP A 146 41.08 35.61 5.57
CA ASP A 146 40.14 35.88 4.47
C ASP A 146 40.29 34.93 3.29
N VAL A 147 41.49 34.52 2.94
CA VAL A 147 41.72 33.56 1.82
C VAL A 147 41.19 32.18 2.18
N LYS A 148 41.46 31.71 3.37
CA LYS A 148 40.99 30.42 3.89
C LYS A 148 39.46 30.43 4.10
N ARG A 149 38.91 31.58 4.53
CA ARG A 149 37.47 31.79 4.67
C ARG A 149 36.71 31.54 3.33
N SER A 150 37.20 32.15 2.26
CA SER A 150 36.59 31.98 0.92
C SER A 150 36.65 30.53 0.43
N LEU A 151 37.78 29.85 0.71
CA LEU A 151 37.94 28.43 0.37
C LEU A 151 36.97 27.55 1.20
N LEU A 152 36.82 27.81 2.49
CA LEU A 152 35.92 27.06 3.37
C LEU A 152 34.47 27.20 2.91
N ILE A 153 34.04 28.43 2.58
CA ILE A 153 32.69 28.68 2.03
C ILE A 153 32.46 27.86 0.76
N ALA A 154 33.39 27.88 -0.17
CA ALA A 154 33.30 27.13 -1.42
C ALA A 154 33.25 25.60 -1.18
N LEU A 155 33.99 25.09 -0.20
CA LEU A 155 33.96 23.67 0.17
C LEU A 155 32.64 23.26 0.79
N VAL A 156 32.06 24.09 1.67
CA VAL A 156 30.72 23.85 2.23
C VAL A 156 29.64 23.83 1.12
N ASP A 157 29.66 24.86 0.26
CA ASP A 157 28.74 24.94 -0.88
C ASP A 157 28.83 23.70 -1.77
N ARG A 158 30.05 23.26 -2.05
CA ARG A 158 30.30 22.07 -2.87
C ARG A 158 29.76 20.80 -2.21
N LYS A 159 29.99 20.62 -0.91
CA LYS A 159 29.50 19.45 -0.16
C LYS A 159 27.97 19.40 -0.11
N VAL A 160 27.33 20.52 0.21
CA VAL A 160 25.87 20.62 0.21
C VAL A 160 25.29 20.28 -1.16
N ASN A 161 25.81 20.92 -2.22
CA ASN A 161 25.35 20.68 -3.58
C ASN A 161 25.57 19.21 -3.98
N LYS A 162 26.74 18.64 -3.71
CA LYS A 162 27.05 17.25 -4.05
C LYS A 162 26.08 16.28 -3.38
N TYR A 163 25.86 16.42 -2.08
CA TYR A 163 24.97 15.55 -1.31
C TYR A 163 23.55 15.50 -1.88
N PHE A 164 22.98 16.67 -2.17
CA PHE A 164 21.63 16.74 -2.70
C PHE A 164 21.52 16.42 -4.21
N THR A 165 22.60 16.62 -4.98
CA THR A 165 22.64 16.20 -6.39
C THR A 165 22.54 14.68 -6.54
N GLU A 166 23.06 13.91 -5.60
CA GLU A 166 22.96 12.43 -5.60
C GLU A 166 21.52 11.90 -5.54
N ILE A 167 20.57 12.75 -5.15
CA ILE A 167 19.13 12.43 -5.08
C ILE A 167 18.30 13.30 -6.05
N ASP A 168 18.90 13.86 -7.08
CA ASP A 168 18.24 14.76 -8.05
C ASP A 168 17.50 15.94 -7.40
N ALA A 169 17.99 16.43 -6.26
CA ALA A 169 17.37 17.53 -5.57
C ALA A 169 17.77 18.89 -6.21
N LEU A 170 16.83 19.82 -6.17
CA LEU A 170 17.13 21.23 -6.43
C LEU A 170 17.69 21.85 -5.16
N VAL A 171 18.82 22.52 -5.26
CA VAL A 171 19.47 23.23 -4.16
C VAL A 171 19.63 24.69 -4.53
N ARG A 172 19.24 25.58 -3.64
CA ARG A 172 19.45 27.01 -3.78
C ARG A 172 19.94 27.61 -2.48
N LYS A 173 21.11 28.21 -2.50
CA LYS A 173 21.59 29.04 -1.38
C LYS A 173 20.72 30.30 -1.32
N ILE A 174 20.10 30.57 -0.19
CA ILE A 174 19.21 31.72 0.03
C ILE A 174 19.85 32.77 0.92
N GLU A 175 20.69 32.35 1.88
CA GLU A 175 21.50 33.20 2.74
C GLU A 175 22.91 32.60 2.88
N LYS A 176 23.80 33.25 3.59
CA LYS A 176 25.18 32.79 3.77
C LYS A 176 25.26 31.39 4.36
N ASP A 177 24.38 31.08 5.30
CA ASP A 177 24.30 29.88 6.13
C ASP A 177 23.08 29.01 5.84
N LYS A 178 22.26 29.37 4.81
CA LYS A 178 20.96 28.72 4.55
C LYS A 178 20.84 28.27 3.10
N TYR A 179 20.36 27.06 2.93
CA TYR A 179 20.04 26.48 1.64
C TYR A 179 18.61 26.01 1.64
N PHE A 180 17.89 26.33 0.59
CA PHE A 180 16.60 25.79 0.26
C PHE A 180 16.80 24.57 -0.64
N VAL A 181 16.14 23.45 -0.29
CA VAL A 181 16.25 22.19 -1.04
C VAL A 181 14.87 21.67 -1.38
N VAL A 182 14.72 21.07 -2.57
CA VAL A 182 13.51 20.41 -2.99
C VAL A 182 13.88 19.08 -3.61
N PHE A 183 13.28 18.01 -3.15
CA PHE A 183 13.55 16.65 -3.61
C PHE A 183 12.29 15.78 -3.57
N LYS A 184 12.34 14.59 -4.19
CA LYS A 184 11.21 13.67 -4.22
C LYS A 184 11.08 12.91 -2.90
N TYR A 185 9.83 12.68 -2.45
CA TYR A 185 9.51 12.03 -1.19
C TYR A 185 10.18 10.65 -1.03
N LYS A 186 10.34 9.88 -2.11
CA LYS A 186 11.03 8.58 -2.09
C LYS A 186 12.42 8.61 -1.47
N TYR A 187 13.08 9.76 -1.44
CA TYR A 187 14.42 9.91 -0.86
C TYR A 187 14.39 10.27 0.62
N LEU A 188 13.23 10.65 1.18
CA LEU A 188 13.12 11.12 2.56
C LEU A 188 13.49 10.03 3.58
N GLU A 189 13.05 8.80 3.36
CA GLU A 189 13.41 7.67 4.23
C GLU A 189 14.92 7.40 4.22
N LYS A 190 15.53 7.41 3.02
CA LYS A 190 16.97 7.22 2.87
C LYS A 190 17.75 8.30 3.61
N LEU A 191 17.38 9.57 3.45
CA LEU A 191 18.01 10.71 4.13
C LEU A 191 17.84 10.61 5.65
N SER A 192 16.66 10.20 6.12
CA SER A 192 16.37 10.03 7.54
C SER A 192 17.17 8.86 8.15
N ALA A 193 17.26 7.73 7.45
CA ALA A 193 18.02 6.56 7.87
C ALA A 193 19.53 6.85 7.95
N ASP A 194 20.05 7.63 7.01
CA ASP A 194 21.40 8.14 6.94
C ASP A 194 21.67 9.25 7.98
N ARG A 195 20.66 9.65 8.77
CA ARG A 195 20.72 10.75 9.75
C ARG A 195 21.25 12.05 9.15
N PHE A 196 20.96 12.28 7.87
CA PHE A 196 21.48 13.43 7.14
C PHE A 196 23.01 13.55 7.29
N SER A 197 23.75 12.54 6.82
CA SER A 197 25.21 12.42 6.94
C SER A 197 25.99 13.65 6.44
N LEU A 198 25.32 14.51 5.65
CA LEU A 198 25.83 15.83 5.29
C LEU A 198 26.36 16.63 6.50
N LEU A 199 25.71 16.49 7.67
CA LEU A 199 26.13 17.20 8.90
C LEU A 199 27.53 16.79 9.33
N GLU A 200 27.85 15.49 9.27
CA GLU A 200 29.18 14.98 9.60
C GLU A 200 30.22 15.38 8.54
N ASP A 201 29.82 15.37 7.28
CA ASP A 201 30.67 15.79 6.17
C ASP A 201 31.04 17.28 6.25
N VAL A 202 30.12 18.14 6.64
CA VAL A 202 30.38 19.56 6.82
C VAL A 202 31.28 19.79 8.04
N LYS A 203 31.03 19.13 9.17
CA LYS A 203 31.85 19.21 10.38
C LYS A 203 33.31 18.74 10.16
N SER A 204 33.51 17.84 9.20
CA SER A 204 34.84 17.30 8.87
C SER A 204 35.76 18.28 8.11
N ILE A 205 35.23 19.41 7.67
CA ILE A 205 36.01 20.46 6.99
C ILE A 205 36.80 21.21 8.07
N LYS A 206 38.09 20.97 8.11
CA LYS A 206 39.04 21.64 9.00
C LYS A 206 39.86 22.65 8.21
#